data_a587a526e7c7041c2efe5ce7448552cd
#
_entry.id   a587a526e7c7041c2efe5ce7448552cd
#
_cell.length_a   1.000
_cell.length_b   1.000
_cell.length_c   1.000
_cell.angle_alpha   90.00
_cell.angle_beta   90.00
_cell.angle_gamma   90.00
#
_symmetry.space_group_name_H-M   'P 1'
#
loop_
_entity.id
_entity.type
_entity.pdbx_description
1 polymer ?
#
loop_
_entity_poly.entity_id
_entity_poly.type
_entity_poly.pdbx_seq_one_letter_code
_entity_poly.pdbx_strand_id
1 'polypeptide(L)'
;PIKVIKQGLDFDLQGIQGILCTHKHLDHSLSVEDFKKMGLPVFMPYEDKKTMTLGGFKVYAIPLTDLQGNWVHTNADGSECPCYGFLIEHSELGRMLYITDTELIKWKFRDINHILLGVNYDKDLLDNENQSKRNHVYRGHLSIDTACEFVKCNSDSLETVIMCHLSDSNSDVDSFIGKMKNVVPWANVFVAERGFEFELRNKNECPF
;
A
#
# COMPACT_ATOMS: atom_id res chain seq x y z
N PRO A 1 -12.26 9.04 -8.84
CA PRO A 1 -12.40 9.73 -10.13
C PRO A 1 -11.20 10.63 -10.43
N ILE A 2 -10.78 10.72 -11.69
CA ILE A 2 -9.61 11.49 -12.14
C ILE A 2 -9.59 12.95 -11.64
N LYS A 3 -10.75 13.57 -11.54
CA LYS A 3 -10.88 14.95 -11.03
C LYS A 3 -10.37 15.08 -9.59
N VAL A 4 -10.68 14.11 -8.73
CA VAL A 4 -10.25 14.12 -7.32
C VAL A 4 -8.72 13.90 -7.23
N ILE A 5 -8.18 13.00 -8.05
CA ILE A 5 -6.72 12.77 -8.10
C ILE A 5 -6.00 14.04 -8.56
N LYS A 6 -6.49 14.67 -9.63
CA LYS A 6 -5.92 15.95 -10.11
C LYS A 6 -6.00 17.07 -9.07
N GLN A 7 -7.09 17.17 -8.34
CA GLN A 7 -7.21 18.14 -7.24
C GLN A 7 -6.20 17.89 -6.11
N GLY A 8 -6.00 16.62 -5.74
CA GLY A 8 -5.00 16.25 -4.73
C GLY A 8 -3.55 16.50 -5.16
N LEU A 9 -3.31 16.68 -6.47
CA LEU A 9 -2.01 16.99 -7.07
C LEU A 9 -1.92 18.46 -7.52
N ASP A 10 -2.80 19.33 -7.02
CA ASP A 10 -2.90 20.74 -7.43
C ASP A 10 -2.93 20.92 -8.96
N PHE A 11 -3.51 19.95 -9.68
CA PHE A 11 -3.53 19.85 -11.15
C PHE A 11 -2.15 19.74 -11.82
N ASP A 12 -1.07 19.59 -11.06
CA ASP A 12 0.26 19.34 -11.62
C ASP A 12 0.49 17.83 -11.83
N LEU A 13 0.61 17.43 -13.08
CA LEU A 13 0.89 16.07 -13.50
C LEU A 13 2.30 15.91 -14.11
N GLN A 14 3.09 16.98 -14.19
CA GLN A 14 4.36 16.98 -14.92
C GLN A 14 5.41 16.09 -14.25
N GLY A 15 5.37 15.97 -12.91
CA GLY A 15 6.27 15.12 -12.15
C GLY A 15 5.92 13.63 -12.17
N ILE A 16 4.74 13.25 -12.68
CA ILE A 16 4.27 11.86 -12.62
C ILE A 16 4.98 11.02 -13.68
N GLN A 17 5.78 10.05 -13.23
CA GLN A 17 6.50 9.13 -14.09
C GLN A 17 5.67 7.94 -14.56
N GLY A 18 4.60 7.62 -13.84
CA GLY A 18 3.67 6.52 -14.17
C GLY A 18 2.65 6.26 -13.08
N ILE A 19 1.75 5.34 -13.38
CA ILE A 19 0.64 4.94 -12.52
C ILE A 19 0.77 3.45 -12.21
N LEU A 20 0.60 3.08 -10.96
CA LEU A 20 0.56 1.69 -10.51
C LEU A 20 -0.87 1.34 -10.12
N CYS A 21 -1.40 0.25 -10.68
CA CYS A 21 -2.74 -0.24 -10.34
C CYS A 21 -2.63 -1.65 -9.74
N THR A 22 -3.05 -1.81 -8.49
CA THR A 22 -2.90 -3.04 -7.71
C THR A 22 -3.82 -4.15 -8.20
N HIS A 23 -5.08 -3.82 -8.53
CA HIS A 23 -6.11 -4.76 -8.94
C HIS A 23 -7.28 -4.06 -9.68
N LYS A 24 -8.27 -4.85 -10.12
CA LYS A 24 -9.34 -4.40 -11.04
C LYS A 24 -10.55 -3.71 -10.37
N HIS A 25 -10.66 -3.68 -9.05
CA HIS A 25 -11.80 -3.04 -8.41
C HIS A 25 -11.88 -1.55 -8.77
N LEU A 26 -13.10 -1.04 -8.95
CA LEU A 26 -13.32 0.30 -9.51
C LEU A 26 -12.76 1.44 -8.65
N ASP A 27 -12.71 1.28 -7.35
CA ASP A 27 -12.10 2.24 -6.44
C ASP A 27 -10.58 2.36 -6.63
N HIS A 28 -9.92 1.34 -7.18
CA HIS A 28 -8.50 1.33 -7.52
C HIS A 28 -8.22 1.58 -9.01
N SER A 29 -9.12 1.19 -9.92
CA SER A 29 -8.87 1.18 -11.37
C SER A 29 -9.68 2.21 -12.16
N LEU A 30 -10.64 2.91 -11.55
CA LEU A 30 -11.60 3.80 -12.22
C LEU A 30 -10.96 4.83 -13.17
N SER A 31 -9.80 5.36 -12.80
CA SER A 31 -9.13 6.42 -13.56
C SER A 31 -7.99 5.93 -14.47
N VAL A 32 -7.78 4.63 -14.56
CA VAL A 32 -6.69 4.04 -15.36
C VAL A 32 -6.77 4.47 -16.82
N GLU A 33 -7.95 4.35 -17.44
CA GLU A 33 -8.15 4.74 -18.85
C GLU A 33 -8.00 6.25 -19.08
N ASP A 34 -8.29 7.08 -18.09
CA ASP A 34 -8.07 8.51 -18.19
C ASP A 34 -6.58 8.84 -18.22
N PHE A 35 -5.76 8.17 -17.38
CA PHE A 35 -4.30 8.33 -17.40
C PHE A 35 -3.68 7.81 -18.69
N LYS A 36 -4.12 6.67 -19.22
CA LYS A 36 -3.69 6.17 -20.53
C LYS A 36 -3.97 7.16 -21.66
N LYS A 37 -5.17 7.78 -21.68
CA LYS A 37 -5.53 8.81 -22.66
C LYS A 37 -4.68 10.08 -22.55
N MET A 38 -4.14 10.38 -21.37
CA MET A 38 -3.20 11.48 -21.14
C MET A 38 -1.76 11.12 -21.51
N GLY A 39 -1.50 9.90 -21.98
CA GLY A 39 -0.17 9.45 -22.39
C GLY A 39 0.71 9.03 -21.21
N LEU A 40 0.19 8.92 -19.99
CA LEU A 40 0.93 8.44 -18.84
C LEU A 40 1.03 6.91 -18.88
N PRO A 41 2.23 6.33 -18.65
CA PRO A 41 2.37 4.88 -18.57
C PRO A 41 1.63 4.36 -17.34
N VAL A 42 0.87 3.27 -17.51
CA VAL A 42 0.14 2.60 -16.43
C VAL A 42 0.63 1.15 -16.33
N PHE A 43 1.03 0.73 -15.14
CA PHE A 43 1.43 -0.62 -14.83
C PHE A 43 0.32 -1.37 -14.11
N MET A 44 -0.20 -2.41 -14.75
CA MET A 44 -1.25 -3.30 -14.26
C MET A 44 -0.74 -4.75 -14.28
N PRO A 45 -0.17 -5.30 -13.18
CA PRO A 45 0.49 -6.61 -13.18
C PRO A 45 -0.41 -7.79 -13.54
N TYR A 46 -1.72 -7.62 -13.45
CA TYR A 46 -2.71 -8.62 -13.86
C TYR A 46 -2.96 -8.65 -15.38
N GLU A 47 -2.45 -7.67 -16.13
CA GLU A 47 -2.49 -7.59 -17.61
C GLU A 47 -1.09 -7.58 -18.21
N ASP A 48 -0.09 -7.07 -17.47
CA ASP A 48 1.26 -6.79 -17.91
C ASP A 48 2.29 -7.81 -17.38
N LYS A 49 3.57 -7.53 -17.66
CA LYS A 49 4.70 -8.22 -17.04
C LYS A 49 4.78 -7.88 -15.54
N LYS A 50 5.43 -8.75 -14.77
CA LYS A 50 5.58 -8.55 -13.32
C LYS A 50 6.62 -7.49 -12.92
N THR A 51 7.27 -6.85 -13.88
CA THR A 51 8.28 -5.81 -13.65
C THR A 51 8.15 -4.71 -14.70
N MET A 52 8.36 -3.46 -14.28
CA MET A 52 8.34 -2.29 -15.16
C MET A 52 9.36 -1.26 -14.71
N THR A 53 9.89 -0.47 -15.65
CA THR A 53 10.68 0.73 -15.34
C THR A 53 9.88 1.95 -15.76
N LEU A 54 9.73 2.91 -14.84
CA LEU A 54 8.98 4.14 -15.00
C LEU A 54 9.87 5.30 -14.56
N GLY A 55 10.38 6.09 -15.50
CA GLY A 55 11.16 7.30 -15.20
C GLY A 55 12.33 7.11 -14.23
N GLY A 56 13.05 6.00 -14.28
CA GLY A 56 14.14 5.68 -13.35
C GLY A 56 13.71 4.80 -12.16
N PHE A 57 12.42 4.72 -11.87
CA PHE A 57 11.89 3.79 -10.87
C PHE A 57 11.83 2.37 -11.45
N LYS A 58 12.41 1.40 -10.74
CA LYS A 58 12.22 -0.03 -11.01
C LYS A 58 11.10 -0.53 -10.14
N VAL A 59 10.07 -1.09 -10.75
CA VAL A 59 8.86 -1.55 -10.06
C VAL A 59 8.72 -3.06 -10.25
N TYR A 60 8.55 -3.78 -9.14
CA TYR A 60 8.32 -5.22 -9.11
C TYR A 60 6.96 -5.49 -8.49
N ALA A 61 6.10 -6.21 -9.20
CA ALA A 61 4.80 -6.62 -8.69
C ALA A 61 4.94 -7.83 -7.77
N ILE A 62 4.33 -7.74 -6.60
CA ILE A 62 4.33 -8.76 -5.55
C ILE A 62 2.93 -9.36 -5.51
N PRO A 63 2.73 -10.63 -5.91
CA PRO A 63 1.41 -11.24 -5.82
C PRO A 63 0.99 -11.43 -4.36
N LEU A 64 -0.19 -10.93 -4.01
CA LEU A 64 -0.77 -11.06 -2.69
C LEU A 64 -1.62 -12.33 -2.63
N THR A 65 -0.99 -13.42 -2.22
CA THR A 65 -1.57 -14.76 -2.18
C THR A 65 -1.34 -15.39 -0.81
N ASP A 66 -2.20 -16.35 -0.45
CA ASP A 66 -2.02 -17.20 0.72
C ASP A 66 -0.81 -18.16 0.55
N LEU A 67 -0.55 -19.00 1.54
CA LEU A 67 0.56 -19.96 1.52
C LEU A 67 0.36 -21.05 0.45
N GLN A 68 -0.85 -21.30 0.00
CA GLN A 68 -1.21 -22.25 -1.06
C GLN A 68 -1.13 -21.63 -2.46
N GLY A 69 -1.02 -20.30 -2.55
CA GLY A 69 -0.94 -19.56 -3.80
C GLY A 69 -2.28 -19.01 -4.31
N ASN A 70 -3.37 -19.15 -3.55
CA ASN A 70 -4.66 -18.56 -3.87
C ASN A 70 -4.63 -17.05 -3.60
N TRP A 71 -5.36 -16.27 -4.40
CA TRP A 71 -5.50 -14.84 -4.16
C TRP A 71 -6.27 -14.56 -2.87
N VAL A 72 -5.73 -13.68 -2.03
CA VAL A 72 -6.36 -13.32 -0.75
C VAL A 72 -7.46 -12.27 -0.90
N HIS A 73 -7.54 -11.64 -2.08
CA HIS A 73 -8.56 -10.65 -2.38
C HIS A 73 -9.63 -11.25 -3.28
N THR A 74 -10.90 -10.88 -3.06
CA THR A 74 -12.04 -11.47 -3.77
C THR A 74 -12.97 -10.40 -4.32
N ASN A 75 -13.63 -10.72 -5.43
CA ASN A 75 -14.73 -9.94 -5.98
C ASN A 75 -16.00 -10.08 -5.10
N ALA A 76 -16.99 -9.23 -5.34
CA ALA A 76 -18.26 -9.27 -4.61
C ALA A 76 -19.06 -10.58 -4.79
N ASP A 77 -18.81 -11.31 -5.88
CA ASP A 77 -19.40 -12.63 -6.15
C ASP A 77 -18.62 -13.79 -5.50
N GLY A 78 -17.55 -13.49 -4.77
CA GLY A 78 -16.68 -14.46 -4.12
C GLY A 78 -15.61 -15.08 -5.01
N SER A 79 -15.53 -14.72 -6.29
CA SER A 79 -14.45 -15.14 -7.17
C SER A 79 -13.13 -14.45 -6.80
N GLU A 80 -12.01 -15.08 -7.13
CA GLU A 80 -10.68 -14.53 -6.88
C GLU A 80 -10.44 -13.24 -7.67
N CYS A 81 -9.83 -12.25 -7.00
CA CYS A 81 -9.36 -11.01 -7.63
C CYS A 81 -7.84 -10.92 -7.53
N PRO A 82 -7.09 -11.08 -8.65
CA PRO A 82 -5.66 -10.88 -8.65
C PRO A 82 -5.27 -9.50 -8.11
N CYS A 83 -4.62 -9.47 -6.95
CA CYS A 83 -4.20 -8.26 -6.26
C CYS A 83 -2.68 -8.27 -6.04
N TYR A 84 -2.03 -7.13 -6.27
CA TYR A 84 -0.59 -7.00 -6.19
C TYR A 84 -0.18 -5.83 -5.30
N GLY A 85 0.85 -6.05 -4.49
CA GLY A 85 1.68 -4.98 -3.95
C GLY A 85 2.82 -4.63 -4.90
N PHE A 86 3.59 -3.63 -4.55
CA PHE A 86 4.75 -3.18 -5.34
C PHE A 86 5.98 -3.00 -4.46
N LEU A 87 7.11 -3.54 -4.94
CA LEU A 87 8.43 -3.10 -4.50
C LEU A 87 8.95 -2.09 -5.52
N ILE A 88 9.27 -0.90 -5.06
CA ILE A 88 9.71 0.23 -5.87
C ILE A 88 11.13 0.57 -5.47
N GLU A 89 12.04 0.66 -6.44
CA GLU A 89 13.45 1.01 -6.23
C GLU A 89 13.81 2.25 -7.05
N HIS A 90 14.45 3.21 -6.42
CA HIS A 90 15.04 4.41 -7.05
C HIS A 90 16.24 4.88 -6.24
N SER A 91 17.25 5.47 -6.88
CA SER A 91 18.46 5.93 -6.18
C SER A 91 18.15 6.88 -5.03
N GLU A 92 17.34 7.88 -5.25
CA GLU A 92 16.99 8.90 -4.24
C GLU A 92 16.00 8.40 -3.18
N LEU A 93 15.17 7.39 -3.52
CA LEU A 93 14.17 6.84 -2.62
C LEU A 93 14.71 5.66 -1.80
N GLY A 94 15.66 4.92 -2.33
CA GLY A 94 15.99 3.58 -1.83
C GLY A 94 14.93 2.56 -2.25
N ARG A 95 14.49 1.73 -1.31
CA ARG A 95 13.51 0.66 -1.54
C ARG A 95 12.23 0.93 -0.75
N MET A 96 11.12 0.98 -1.46
CA MET A 96 9.79 1.23 -0.89
C MET A 96 8.87 0.05 -1.18
N LEU A 97 8.12 -0.38 -0.18
CA LEU A 97 6.98 -1.28 -0.33
C LEU A 97 5.67 -0.49 -0.33
N TYR A 98 4.81 -0.79 -1.30
CA TYR A 98 3.41 -0.36 -1.30
C TYR A 98 2.52 -1.61 -1.33
N ILE A 99 1.74 -1.84 -0.28
CA ILE A 99 0.86 -3.00 -0.15
C ILE A 99 -0.47 -2.54 0.46
N THR A 100 -1.57 -2.88 -0.20
CA THR A 100 -2.93 -2.63 0.29
C THR A 100 -3.85 -3.81 -0.06
N ASP A 101 -5.03 -3.88 0.52
CA ASP A 101 -6.08 -4.87 0.22
C ASP A 101 -5.59 -6.32 0.28
N THR A 102 -5.04 -6.67 1.43
CA THR A 102 -4.61 -8.03 1.75
C THR A 102 -4.82 -8.33 3.22
N GLU A 103 -5.19 -9.55 3.55
CA GLU A 103 -5.25 -10.04 4.92
C GLU A 103 -3.91 -10.57 5.43
N LEU A 104 -3.00 -10.88 4.50
CA LEU A 104 -1.75 -11.55 4.78
C LEU A 104 -0.64 -11.11 3.81
N ILE A 105 0.57 -10.94 4.35
CA ILE A 105 1.79 -10.74 3.57
C ILE A 105 2.78 -11.85 3.96
N LYS A 106 2.92 -12.87 3.11
CA LYS A 106 3.77 -14.04 3.38
C LYS A 106 5.26 -13.81 3.10
N TRP A 107 5.59 -12.70 2.45
CA TRP A 107 6.95 -12.40 2.04
C TRP A 107 7.73 -11.63 3.10
N LYS A 108 9.00 -11.93 3.23
CA LYS A 108 9.97 -11.11 3.95
C LYS A 108 10.86 -10.41 2.92
N PHE A 109 11.08 -9.12 3.13
CA PHE A 109 11.90 -8.27 2.28
C PHE A 109 13.16 -7.84 3.05
N ARG A 110 14.19 -7.43 2.31
CA ARG A 110 15.44 -6.91 2.90
C ARG A 110 15.67 -5.49 2.43
N ASP A 111 16.39 -4.72 3.25
CA ASP A 111 16.84 -3.37 2.91
C ASP A 111 15.69 -2.44 2.49
N ILE A 112 14.56 -2.52 3.19
CA ILE A 112 13.40 -1.65 2.95
C ILE A 112 13.58 -0.35 3.73
N ASN A 113 13.55 0.78 3.01
CA ASN A 113 13.63 2.11 3.59
C ASN A 113 12.24 2.66 3.95
N HIS A 114 11.24 2.40 3.11
CA HIS A 114 9.90 2.94 3.29
C HIS A 114 8.83 1.88 3.08
N ILE A 115 7.79 1.92 3.90
CA ILE A 115 6.61 1.07 3.79
C ILE A 115 5.36 1.96 3.74
N LEU A 116 4.58 1.86 2.66
CA LEU A 116 3.21 2.37 2.57
C LEU A 116 2.28 1.16 2.63
N LEU A 117 1.52 1.03 3.72
CA LEU A 117 0.78 -0.18 4.06
C LEU A 117 -0.69 0.11 4.34
N GLY A 118 -1.58 -0.61 3.67
CA GLY A 118 -3.00 -0.64 4.00
C GLY A 118 -3.22 -1.34 5.35
N VAL A 119 -3.69 -0.58 6.35
CA VAL A 119 -3.99 -1.07 7.70
C VAL A 119 -5.40 -0.65 8.04
N ASN A 120 -6.33 -1.61 8.03
CA ASN A 120 -7.75 -1.25 7.99
C ASN A 120 -8.41 -1.23 9.36
N TYR A 121 -8.10 -2.16 10.26
CA TYR A 121 -8.87 -2.35 11.47
C TYR A 121 -8.04 -2.75 12.70
N ASP A 122 -8.62 -2.46 13.87
CA ASP A 122 -8.26 -3.07 15.14
C ASP A 122 -9.25 -4.21 15.44
N LYS A 123 -8.75 -5.36 15.88
CA LYS A 123 -9.59 -6.53 16.20
C LYS A 123 -10.59 -6.23 17.31
N ASP A 124 -10.15 -5.49 18.34
CA ASP A 124 -10.99 -5.14 19.49
C ASP A 124 -12.17 -4.24 19.09
N LEU A 125 -11.97 -3.35 18.10
CA LEU A 125 -13.04 -2.49 17.57
C LEU A 125 -13.97 -3.29 16.65
N LEU A 126 -13.42 -4.15 15.81
CA LEU A 126 -14.17 -4.95 14.84
C LEU A 126 -15.06 -5.99 15.50
N ASP A 127 -14.71 -6.51 16.69
CA ASP A 127 -15.51 -7.50 17.41
C ASP A 127 -16.90 -6.98 17.84
N ASN A 128 -17.10 -5.67 17.86
CA ASN A 128 -18.40 -5.05 18.09
C ASN A 128 -19.32 -5.04 16.86
N GLU A 129 -18.84 -5.42 15.69
CA GLU A 129 -19.60 -5.43 14.44
C GLU A 129 -20.35 -6.76 14.21
N ASN A 130 -21.33 -6.76 13.31
CA ASN A 130 -22.05 -7.98 12.95
C ASN A 130 -21.15 -8.98 12.19
N GLN A 131 -21.51 -10.28 12.27
CA GLN A 131 -20.68 -11.37 11.72
C GLN A 131 -20.38 -11.24 10.23
N SER A 132 -21.31 -10.75 9.42
CA SER A 132 -21.14 -10.61 7.96
C SER A 132 -20.09 -9.53 7.63
N LYS A 133 -20.16 -8.38 8.29
CA LYS A 133 -19.19 -7.28 8.12
C LYS A 133 -17.81 -7.71 8.60
N ARG A 134 -17.71 -8.38 9.75
CA ARG A 134 -16.47 -8.93 10.28
C ARG A 134 -15.79 -9.87 9.29
N ASN A 135 -16.53 -10.86 8.76
CA ASN A 135 -15.98 -11.80 7.79
C ASN A 135 -15.47 -11.14 6.51
N HIS A 136 -16.14 -10.09 6.04
CA HIS A 136 -15.71 -9.32 4.88
C HIS A 136 -14.39 -8.59 5.15
N VAL A 137 -14.29 -7.92 6.30
CA VAL A 137 -13.10 -7.17 6.70
C VAL A 137 -11.90 -8.11 6.91
N TYR A 138 -12.09 -9.24 7.61
CA TYR A 138 -11.03 -10.22 7.87
C TYR A 138 -10.41 -10.80 6.59
N ARG A 139 -11.21 -10.98 5.54
CA ARG A 139 -10.78 -11.62 4.28
C ARG A 139 -10.18 -10.67 3.24
N GLY A 140 -10.05 -9.42 3.54
CA GLY A 140 -9.57 -8.46 2.53
C GLY A 140 -8.56 -7.46 3.05
N HIS A 141 -8.38 -7.38 4.36
CA HIS A 141 -7.63 -6.28 4.95
C HIS A 141 -6.72 -6.71 6.12
N LEU A 142 -5.62 -5.98 6.33
CA LEU A 142 -4.73 -6.17 7.48
C LEU A 142 -5.29 -5.51 8.74
N SER A 143 -5.19 -6.24 9.86
CA SER A 143 -5.30 -5.63 11.18
C SER A 143 -4.03 -4.87 11.55
N ILE A 144 -4.13 -3.93 12.48
CA ILE A 144 -2.97 -3.22 13.02
C ILE A 144 -1.94 -4.18 13.64
N ASP A 145 -2.37 -5.25 14.31
CA ASP A 145 -1.46 -6.21 14.94
C ASP A 145 -0.67 -6.99 13.88
N THR A 146 -1.34 -7.48 12.82
CA THR A 146 -0.67 -8.17 11.70
C THR A 146 0.28 -7.23 10.95
N ALA A 147 -0.11 -5.96 10.78
CA ALA A 147 0.74 -4.93 10.19
C ALA A 147 2.00 -4.68 11.03
N CYS A 148 1.87 -4.60 12.36
CA CYS A 148 2.99 -4.45 13.28
C CYS A 148 3.98 -5.63 13.19
N GLU A 149 3.47 -6.87 13.14
CA GLU A 149 4.30 -8.07 12.97
C GLU A 149 5.06 -8.06 11.63
N PHE A 150 4.37 -7.69 10.55
CA PHE A 150 5.00 -7.56 9.24
C PHE A 150 6.10 -6.50 9.23
N VAL A 151 5.83 -5.31 9.74
CA VAL A 151 6.80 -4.21 9.80
C VAL A 151 8.01 -4.61 10.66
N LYS A 152 7.80 -5.25 11.81
CA LYS A 152 8.87 -5.76 12.66
C LYS A 152 9.82 -6.71 11.93
N CYS A 153 9.28 -7.60 11.10
CA CYS A 153 10.07 -8.55 10.32
C CYS A 153 10.86 -7.92 9.17
N ASN A 154 10.56 -6.66 8.80
CA ASN A 154 11.13 -5.96 7.64
C ASN A 154 11.75 -4.61 8.03
N SER A 155 12.20 -4.45 9.29
CA SER A 155 12.57 -3.16 9.87
C SER A 155 14.07 -2.85 9.86
N ASP A 156 14.93 -3.73 9.35
CA ASP A 156 16.40 -3.62 9.48
C ASP A 156 16.98 -2.29 8.95
N SER A 157 16.40 -1.74 7.86
CA SER A 157 16.81 -0.47 7.22
C SER A 157 15.68 0.55 7.19
N LEU A 158 14.63 0.34 7.99
CA LEU A 158 13.38 1.09 7.86
C LEU A 158 13.51 2.51 8.41
N GLU A 159 13.09 3.48 7.60
CA GLU A 159 13.11 4.91 7.91
C GLU A 159 11.69 5.48 8.07
N THR A 160 10.72 4.94 7.32
CA THR A 160 9.37 5.50 7.32
C THR A 160 8.32 4.40 7.14
N VAL A 161 7.26 4.47 7.94
CA VAL A 161 6.02 3.71 7.79
C VAL A 161 4.86 4.68 7.61
N ILE A 162 4.11 4.52 6.55
CA ILE A 162 2.88 5.28 6.28
C ILE A 162 1.74 4.28 6.23
N MET A 163 0.84 4.34 7.19
CA MET A 163 -0.38 3.54 7.22
C MET A 163 -1.48 4.25 6.43
N CYS A 164 -2.20 3.54 5.60
CA CYS A 164 -3.32 4.06 4.81
C CYS A 164 -4.49 3.07 4.82
N HIS A 165 -5.59 3.39 4.14
CA HIS A 165 -6.75 2.51 3.99
C HIS A 165 -7.45 2.15 5.32
N LEU A 166 -7.44 3.08 6.26
CA LEU A 166 -8.08 2.91 7.57
C LEU A 166 -9.60 2.88 7.45
N SER A 167 -10.25 2.04 8.26
CA SER A 167 -11.72 2.01 8.37
C SER A 167 -12.22 3.13 9.29
N ASP A 168 -13.19 3.91 8.84
CA ASP A 168 -13.78 4.99 9.67
C ASP A 168 -14.39 4.49 10.99
N SER A 169 -14.85 3.23 11.04
CA SER A 169 -15.54 2.67 12.21
C SER A 169 -14.70 1.69 13.04
N ASN A 170 -13.64 1.14 12.46
CA ASN A 170 -12.88 0.05 13.08
C ASN A 170 -11.38 0.38 13.25
N SER A 171 -11.01 1.66 13.19
CA SER A 171 -9.66 2.12 13.42
C SER A 171 -9.62 3.32 14.34
N ASP A 172 -8.48 3.51 15.00
CA ASP A 172 -8.16 4.67 15.80
C ASP A 172 -6.75 5.12 15.44
N VAL A 173 -6.62 6.33 14.91
CA VAL A 173 -5.38 6.87 14.35
C VAL A 173 -4.28 6.95 15.40
N ASP A 174 -4.59 7.47 16.59
CA ASP A 174 -3.60 7.65 17.66
C ASP A 174 -3.13 6.29 18.20
N SER A 175 -4.07 5.36 18.38
CA SER A 175 -3.77 3.98 18.76
C SER A 175 -2.87 3.30 17.75
N PHE A 176 -3.16 3.42 16.43
CA PHE A 176 -2.37 2.81 15.36
C PHE A 176 -0.95 3.38 15.31
N ILE A 177 -0.81 4.70 15.39
CA ILE A 177 0.51 5.36 15.49
C ILE A 177 1.26 4.86 16.72
N GLY A 178 0.61 4.79 17.86
CA GLY A 178 1.21 4.32 19.12
C GLY A 178 1.69 2.87 19.03
N LYS A 179 0.84 1.94 18.53
CA LYS A 179 1.19 0.53 18.34
C LYS A 179 2.38 0.39 17.38
N MET A 180 2.36 1.10 16.25
CA MET A 180 3.43 1.02 15.26
C MET A 180 4.75 1.62 15.77
N LYS A 181 4.72 2.75 16.48
CA LYS A 181 5.91 3.36 17.11
C LYS A 181 6.54 2.46 18.17
N ASN A 182 5.76 1.66 18.87
CA ASN A 182 6.31 0.66 19.81
C ASN A 182 7.14 -0.41 19.10
N VAL A 183 6.84 -0.70 17.84
CA VAL A 183 7.56 -1.70 17.03
C VAL A 183 8.80 -1.09 16.38
N VAL A 184 8.72 0.13 15.87
CA VAL A 184 9.80 0.83 15.15
C VAL A 184 9.99 2.26 15.68
N PRO A 185 10.47 2.42 16.93
CA PRO A 185 10.57 3.73 17.60
C PRO A 185 11.53 4.71 16.90
N TRP A 186 12.45 4.21 16.07
CA TRP A 186 13.41 5.02 15.32
C TRP A 186 12.86 5.55 13.99
N ALA A 187 11.80 4.92 13.46
CA ALA A 187 11.23 5.28 12.17
C ALA A 187 10.20 6.42 12.29
N ASN A 188 10.03 7.16 11.20
CA ASN A 188 8.89 8.07 11.06
C ASN A 188 7.64 7.21 10.85
N VAL A 189 6.59 7.47 11.65
CA VAL A 189 5.32 6.74 11.56
C VAL A 189 4.19 7.73 11.35
N PHE A 190 3.43 7.53 10.26
CA PHE A 190 2.31 8.37 9.87
C PHE A 190 1.09 7.53 9.51
N VAL A 191 -0.07 8.20 9.56
CA VAL A 191 -1.31 7.76 8.90
C VAL A 191 -1.60 8.73 7.76
N ALA A 192 -1.80 8.20 6.56
CA ALA A 192 -2.17 8.99 5.39
C ALA A 192 -3.66 9.32 5.42
N GLU A 193 -4.00 10.49 5.90
CA GLU A 193 -5.33 11.09 5.76
C GLU A 193 -5.45 11.82 4.41
N ARG A 194 -6.66 12.26 4.09
CA ARG A 194 -6.89 13.00 2.85
C ARG A 194 -6.08 14.30 2.82
N GLY A 195 -5.24 14.45 1.80
CA GLY A 195 -4.34 15.60 1.65
C GLY A 195 -3.03 15.47 2.41
N PHE A 196 -2.72 14.29 2.96
CA PHE A 196 -1.42 14.03 3.56
C PHE A 196 -0.33 14.05 2.49
N GLU A 197 0.73 14.80 2.75
CA GLU A 197 1.93 14.90 1.92
C GLU A 197 3.16 14.65 2.76
N PHE A 198 4.08 13.86 2.24
CA PHE A 198 5.37 13.60 2.88
C PHE A 198 6.43 13.27 1.83
N GLU A 199 7.57 13.93 1.92
CA GLU A 199 8.70 13.68 1.02
C GLU A 199 9.52 12.49 1.52
N LEU A 200 9.61 11.44 0.70
CA LEU A 200 10.43 10.27 0.96
C LEU A 200 11.80 10.45 0.31
N ARG A 201 12.86 10.33 1.11
CA ARG A 201 14.26 10.35 0.65
C ARG A 201 15.05 9.28 1.37
N ASN A 202 16.00 8.68 0.67
CA ASN A 202 16.97 7.76 1.27
C ASN A 202 18.00 8.58 2.09
N LYS A 203 18.04 8.36 3.40
CA LYS A 203 19.00 9.03 4.30
C LYS A 203 20.45 8.62 4.08
N ASN A 204 20.69 7.51 3.37
CA ASN A 204 22.04 7.00 3.11
C ASN A 204 22.73 7.71 1.93
N GLU A 205 22.07 8.59 1.20
CA GLU A 205 22.73 9.47 0.26
C GLU A 205 23.41 10.60 1.05
N CYS A 206 24.67 10.36 1.40
CA CYS A 206 25.55 11.44 1.84
C CYS A 206 25.76 12.40 0.66
N PRO A 207 25.41 13.69 0.74
CA PRO A 207 25.58 14.63 -0.36
C PRO A 207 27.05 15.06 -0.57
N PHE A 208 28.00 14.35 0.07
CA PHE A 208 29.44 14.62 -0.03
C PHE A 208 30.23 13.33 -0.24
#